data_0150a34be5f01de7bed34710f3cf3974
#
_entry.id   0150a34be5f01de7bed34710f3cf3974
#
_cell.length_a   1.000
_cell.length_b   1.000
_cell.length_c   1.000
_cell.angle_alpha   90.00
_cell.angle_beta   90.00
_cell.angle_gamma   90.00
#
_symmetry.space_group_name_H-M   'P 1'
#
loop_
_entity.id
_entity.type
_entity.pdbx_description
1 polymer ?
#
loop_
_entity_poly.entity_id
_entity_poly.type
_entity_poly.pdbx_seq_one_letter_code
_entity_poly.pdbx_strand_id
1 'polypeptide(L)'
;MTQLGIILQARTGSTRMPEKVILPFYQEQSILDLLLEKVKKLGVPAILATTINPSDDRICVLAEKHEVPVFRGSENDVLDRFIQAARQFGFSKVIRVCA
;
A
#
# COMPACT_ATOMS: atom_id res chain seq x y z
N MET A 1 -23.82 -6.53 -3.71
CA MET A 1 -22.78 -7.17 -4.54
C MET A 1 -21.46 -7.25 -3.78
N THR A 2 -20.79 -8.39 -3.90
CA THR A 2 -19.48 -8.57 -3.30
C THR A 2 -18.43 -7.92 -4.19
N GLN A 3 -17.62 -7.03 -3.64
CA GLN A 3 -16.52 -6.42 -4.37
C GLN A 3 -15.20 -6.85 -3.77
N LEU A 4 -14.38 -7.50 -4.58
CA LEU A 4 -13.03 -7.91 -4.19
C LEU A 4 -12.06 -6.77 -4.45
N GLY A 5 -11.22 -6.48 -3.47
CA GLY A 5 -10.17 -5.47 -3.61
C GLY A 5 -8.87 -5.97 -3.01
N ILE A 6 -7.77 -5.38 -3.46
CA ILE A 6 -6.44 -5.66 -2.91
C ILE A 6 -6.01 -4.45 -2.09
N ILE A 7 -5.57 -4.70 -0.86
CA ILE A 7 -4.98 -3.64 -0.03
C ILE A 7 -3.52 -3.99 0.21
N LEU A 8 -2.64 -3.19 -0.38
CA LEU A 8 -1.19 -3.30 -0.20
C LEU A 8 -0.80 -2.38 0.96
N GLN A 9 -0.35 -2.96 2.07
CA GLN A 9 0.06 -2.19 3.23
C GLN A 9 1.56 -1.97 3.22
N ALA A 10 1.98 -0.73 3.38
CA ALA A 10 3.39 -0.37 3.41
C ALA A 10 3.61 0.85 4.30
N ARG A 11 4.72 0.87 5.01
CA ARG A 11 5.15 2.04 5.79
C ARG A 11 6.65 1.99 6.01
N THR A 12 7.26 3.17 6.17
CA THR A 12 8.70 3.29 6.41
C THR A 12 9.08 3.10 7.88
N GLY A 13 8.14 3.27 8.79
CA GLY A 13 8.38 3.19 10.23
C GLY A 13 8.50 1.77 10.78
N SER A 14 8.63 0.77 9.94
CA SER A 14 8.80 -0.60 10.39
C SER A 14 10.12 -0.77 11.14
N THR A 15 10.07 -1.39 12.32
CA THR A 15 11.27 -1.63 13.12
C THR A 15 12.20 -2.66 12.49
N ARG A 16 11.68 -3.51 11.62
CA ARG A 16 12.49 -4.56 10.98
C ARG A 16 13.29 -4.05 9.80
N MET A 17 12.64 -3.30 8.92
CA MET A 17 13.24 -2.90 7.64
C MET A 17 12.80 -1.49 7.26
N PRO A 18 13.12 -0.50 8.11
CA PRO A 18 12.73 0.88 7.80
C PRO A 18 13.31 1.28 6.46
N GLU A 19 12.46 1.86 5.62
CA GLU A 19 12.84 2.38 4.31
C GLU A 19 13.26 1.36 3.24
N LYS A 20 13.48 0.10 3.57
CA LYS A 20 13.88 -0.89 2.55
C LYS A 20 12.86 -1.03 1.43
N VAL A 21 11.59 -0.80 1.72
CA VAL A 21 10.55 -0.94 0.71
C VAL A 21 10.65 0.09 -0.40
N ILE A 22 11.36 1.20 -0.17
CA ILE A 22 11.50 2.26 -1.16
C ILE A 22 12.92 2.41 -1.69
N LEU A 23 13.89 1.65 -1.16
CA LEU A 23 15.26 1.68 -1.66
C LEU A 23 15.36 0.91 -2.99
N PRO A 24 16.20 1.36 -3.92
CA PRO A 24 16.40 0.63 -5.17
C PRO A 24 16.87 -0.80 -4.90
N PHE A 25 16.27 -1.74 -5.58
CA PHE A 25 16.54 -3.16 -5.39
C PHE A 25 16.94 -3.85 -6.71
N TYR A 26 16.24 -3.53 -7.81
CA TYR A 26 16.48 -4.17 -9.09
C TYR A 26 16.17 -3.16 -10.20
N GLN A 27 17.14 -2.92 -11.08
CA GLN A 27 16.99 -1.97 -12.19
C GLN A 27 16.43 -0.62 -11.72
N GLU A 28 16.96 -0.12 -10.60
CA GLU A 28 16.53 1.14 -9.99
C GLU A 28 15.09 1.14 -9.48
N GLN A 29 14.47 -0.03 -9.37
CA GLN A 29 13.16 -0.16 -8.78
C GLN A 29 13.25 -0.68 -7.35
N SER A 30 12.41 -0.14 -6.47
CA SER A 30 12.30 -0.63 -5.10
C SER A 30 11.41 -1.87 -5.06
N ILE A 31 11.42 -2.56 -3.92
CA ILE A 31 10.49 -3.68 -3.68
C ILE A 31 9.05 -3.20 -3.86
N LEU A 32 8.75 -2.00 -3.36
CA LEU A 32 7.40 -1.45 -3.48
C LEU A 32 7.02 -1.19 -4.94
N ASP A 33 7.94 -0.67 -5.76
CA ASP A 33 7.68 -0.50 -7.18
C ASP A 33 7.26 -1.82 -7.84
N LEU A 34 7.98 -2.90 -7.53
CA LEU A 34 7.69 -4.20 -8.11
C LEU A 34 6.33 -4.74 -7.65
N LEU A 35 6.00 -4.55 -6.39
CA LEU A 35 4.70 -4.97 -5.86
C LEU A 35 3.55 -4.19 -6.48
N LEU A 36 3.71 -2.88 -6.64
CA LEU A 36 2.69 -2.04 -7.26
C LEU A 36 2.44 -2.46 -8.70
N GLU A 37 3.49 -2.75 -9.46
CA GLU A 37 3.35 -3.25 -10.82
C GLU A 37 2.57 -4.57 -10.84
N LYS A 38 2.89 -5.48 -9.92
CA LYS A 38 2.22 -6.78 -9.87
C LYS A 38 0.74 -6.65 -9.56
N VAL A 39 0.36 -5.86 -8.56
CA VAL A 39 -1.06 -5.74 -8.20
C VAL A 39 -1.85 -5.10 -9.33
N LYS A 40 -1.27 -4.18 -10.08
CA LYS A 40 -1.97 -3.59 -11.23
C LYS A 40 -2.25 -4.62 -12.32
N LYS A 41 -1.35 -5.56 -12.52
CA LYS A 41 -1.50 -6.59 -13.56
C LYS A 41 -2.57 -7.62 -13.23
N LEU A 42 -2.98 -7.71 -11.96
CA LEU A 42 -3.98 -8.70 -11.56
C LEU A 42 -5.39 -8.37 -12.02
N GLY A 43 -5.65 -7.13 -12.47
CA GLY A 43 -6.97 -6.75 -12.95
C GLY A 43 -8.02 -6.60 -11.86
N VAL A 44 -7.63 -6.60 -10.61
CA VAL A 44 -8.51 -6.40 -9.45
C VAL A 44 -8.24 -5.02 -8.89
N PRO A 45 -9.28 -4.27 -8.48
CA PRO A 45 -9.05 -2.96 -7.85
C PRO A 45 -8.06 -3.06 -6.70
N ALA A 46 -7.06 -2.20 -6.68
CA ALA A 46 -6.02 -2.22 -5.67
C ALA A 46 -5.77 -0.83 -5.12
N ILE A 47 -5.54 -0.74 -3.83
CA ILE A 47 -5.14 0.49 -3.16
C ILE A 47 -3.91 0.24 -2.32
N LEU A 48 -3.18 1.31 -2.03
CA LEU A 48 -2.07 1.25 -1.08
C LEU A 48 -2.52 1.92 0.23
N ALA A 49 -2.36 1.22 1.34
CA ALA A 49 -2.67 1.76 2.66
C ALA A 49 -1.36 2.05 3.39
N THR A 50 -1.19 3.29 3.82
CA THR A 50 -0.01 3.72 4.56
C THR A 50 -0.41 4.63 5.71
N THR A 51 0.54 5.26 6.37
CA THR A 51 0.26 6.05 7.56
C THR A 51 0.23 7.55 7.26
N ILE A 52 -0.22 8.32 8.25
CA ILE A 52 -0.20 9.78 8.16
C ILE A 52 1.16 10.37 8.53
N ASN A 53 2.12 9.54 8.89
CA ASN A 53 3.47 9.99 9.22
C ASN A 53 4.13 10.61 7.98
N PRO A 54 4.75 11.82 8.11
CA PRO A 54 5.41 12.44 6.97
C PRO A 54 6.51 11.58 6.31
N SER A 55 7.13 10.66 7.04
CA SER A 55 8.12 9.76 6.46
C SER A 55 7.52 8.83 5.41
N ASP A 56 6.20 8.66 5.40
CA ASP A 56 5.51 7.82 4.44
C ASP A 56 5.05 8.58 3.19
N ASP A 57 5.34 9.89 3.12
CA ASP A 57 5.03 10.67 1.91
C ASP A 57 5.71 10.07 0.67
N ARG A 58 6.91 9.52 0.85
CA ARG A 58 7.66 8.89 -0.24
C ARG A 58 6.94 7.66 -0.80
N ILE A 59 6.24 6.94 0.08
CA ILE A 59 5.43 5.79 -0.34
C ILE A 59 4.26 6.26 -1.19
N CYS A 60 3.63 7.36 -0.80
CA CYS A 60 2.53 7.94 -1.57
C CYS A 60 2.99 8.38 -2.97
N VAL A 61 4.18 8.94 -3.07
CA VAL A 61 4.74 9.35 -4.37
C VAL A 61 4.92 8.14 -5.29
N LEU A 62 5.41 7.03 -4.75
CA LEU A 62 5.57 5.80 -5.53
C LEU A 62 4.22 5.25 -5.99
N ALA A 63 3.21 5.27 -5.12
CA ALA A 63 1.88 4.80 -5.50
C ALA A 63 1.29 5.66 -6.61
N GLU A 64 1.45 6.98 -6.54
CA GLU A 64 1.00 7.89 -7.59
C GLU A 64 1.70 7.61 -8.91
N LYS A 65 3.00 7.33 -8.86
CA LYS A 65 3.78 7.00 -10.06
C LYS A 65 3.19 5.79 -10.78
N HIS A 66 2.67 4.82 -10.03
CA HIS A 66 2.06 3.62 -10.58
C HIS A 66 0.54 3.73 -10.71
N GLU A 67 -0.01 4.92 -10.47
CA GLU A 67 -1.45 5.17 -10.58
C GLU A 67 -2.30 4.30 -9.66
N VAL A 68 -1.78 4.02 -8.45
CA VAL A 68 -2.49 3.27 -7.42
C VAL A 68 -3.02 4.25 -6.38
N PRO A 69 -4.34 4.24 -6.10
CA PRO A 69 -4.91 5.11 -5.07
C PRO A 69 -4.31 4.83 -3.70
N VAL A 70 -4.24 5.85 -2.87
CA VAL A 70 -3.64 5.77 -1.54
C VAL A 70 -4.67 6.07 -0.47
N PHE A 71 -4.67 5.28 0.59
CA PHE A 71 -5.36 5.58 1.84
C PHE A 71 -4.33 5.78 2.93
N ARG A 72 -4.46 6.84 3.71
CA ARG A 72 -3.56 7.12 4.82
C ARG A 72 -4.35 7.09 6.13
N GLY A 73 -3.88 6.31 7.08
CA GLY A 73 -4.57 6.13 8.36
C GLY A 73 -3.62 5.97 9.53
N SER A 74 -4.13 5.41 10.62
CA SER A 74 -3.39 5.29 11.88
C SER A 74 -2.06 4.58 11.71
N GLU A 75 -1.00 5.16 12.28
CA GLU A 75 0.33 4.54 12.29
C GLU A 75 0.38 3.34 13.24
N ASN A 76 -0.28 3.45 14.39
CA ASN A 76 -0.19 2.45 15.45
C ASN A 76 -1.25 1.35 15.37
N ASP A 77 -2.39 1.64 14.77
CA ASP A 77 -3.49 0.67 14.68
C ASP A 77 -3.61 0.15 13.24
N VAL A 78 -2.88 -0.92 12.97
CA VAL A 78 -2.84 -1.53 11.64
C VAL A 78 -4.21 -2.06 11.24
N LEU A 79 -4.93 -2.67 12.17
CA LEU A 79 -6.25 -3.22 11.88
C LEU A 79 -7.24 -2.12 11.54
N ASP A 80 -7.25 -1.03 12.29
CA ASP A 80 -8.14 0.10 12.01
C ASP A 80 -7.83 0.69 10.64
N ARG A 81 -6.56 0.90 10.34
CA ARG A 81 -6.15 1.43 9.04
C ARG A 81 -6.67 0.55 7.89
N PHE A 82 -6.54 -0.75 8.04
CA PHE A 82 -7.01 -1.72 7.06
C PHE A 82 -8.55 -1.65 6.88
N ILE A 83 -9.29 -1.63 8.00
CA ILE A 83 -10.75 -1.57 7.97
C ILE A 83 -11.24 -0.27 7.33
N GLN A 84 -10.65 0.85 7.70
CA GLN A 84 -11.06 2.14 7.16
C GLN A 84 -10.76 2.23 5.66
N ALA A 85 -9.62 1.69 5.24
CA ALA A 85 -9.28 1.65 3.81
C ALA A 85 -10.30 0.82 3.03
N ALA A 86 -10.66 -0.35 3.53
CA ALA A 86 -11.65 -1.20 2.88
C ALA A 86 -13.01 -0.51 2.77
N ARG A 87 -13.42 0.19 3.83
CA ARG A 87 -14.69 0.92 3.84
C ARG A 87 -14.70 2.07 2.84
N GLN A 88 -13.61 2.84 2.80
CA GLN A 88 -13.54 4.00 1.92
C GLN A 88 -13.65 3.60 0.44
N PHE A 89 -13.08 2.47 0.07
CA PHE A 89 -13.07 2.02 -1.31
C PHE A 89 -14.16 1.00 -1.62
N GLY A 90 -15.04 0.70 -0.64
CA GLY A 90 -16.20 -0.15 -0.87
C GLY A 90 -15.89 -1.62 -1.06
N PHE A 91 -14.78 -2.09 -0.54
CA PHE A 91 -14.42 -3.51 -0.65
C PHE A 91 -15.16 -4.34 0.40
N SER A 92 -15.81 -5.40 -0.04
CA SER A 92 -16.46 -6.36 0.86
C SER A 92 -15.62 -7.60 1.10
N LYS A 93 -14.69 -7.89 0.17
CA LYS A 93 -13.68 -8.93 0.34
C LYS A 93 -12.32 -8.33 -0.01
N VAL A 94 -11.29 -8.69 0.72
CA VAL A 94 -9.97 -8.07 0.56
C VAL A 94 -8.89 -9.13 0.52
N ILE A 95 -7.97 -8.96 -0.43
CA ILE A 95 -6.70 -9.66 -0.44
C ILE A 95 -5.68 -8.70 0.17
N ARG A 96 -5.07 -9.11 1.27
CA ARG A 96 -4.10 -8.29 1.97
C ARG A 96 -2.69 -8.66 1.51
N VAL A 97 -1.93 -7.64 1.08
CA VAL A 97 -0.53 -7.81 0.71
C VAL A 97 0.29 -6.87 1.58
N CYS A 98 1.36 -7.38 2.18
CA CYS A 98 2.26 -6.59 3.03
C CYS A 98 3.61 -6.44 2.34
N ALA A 99 4.07 -5.20 2.32
CA ALA A 99 5.41 -4.90 1.80
C ALA A 99 6.43 -4.90 2.93
#